data_1b33de398aca0cc49f9d5171d9c6f3d5
#
_entry.id   1b33de398aca0cc49f9d5171d9c6f3d5
#
_cell.length_a   1.000
_cell.length_b   1.000
_cell.length_c   1.000
_cell.angle_alpha   90.00
_cell.angle_beta   90.00
_cell.angle_gamma   90.00
#
_symmetry.space_group_name_H-M   'P 1'
#
loop_
_entity.id
_entity.type
_entity.pdbx_description
1 polymer ?
#
loop_
_entity_poly.entity_id
_entity_poly.type
_entity_poly.pdbx_seq_one_letter_code
_entity_poly.pdbx_strand_id
1 'polypeptide(L)'
;MKRFFLIVSAAFVLAACSGNDQKRNPDVAPYAVFAEGKLGDVTPKGWIAEFLERQLSGMTGHPEALSYPYNSCLWAGTLDRNTDNYGSDWWRYEQTAYYTDGLLRLGYLLDNDELIGVGRAGIDYTLDNASADGELGQPGLQYRWPLAVFFRAMQAEYEATGDGRIIDALEKHYIHTIESGEHIGVLPEGMKWRWRNIMGIEGMLWTYSMTGNRALLDYAVAEWEAGSAFELNMDEIMSDRSPYMHGVTYCEEMKLPMLLYAYTGEQKYLDAAVRADEKLLRHHLLPDGVPSSNEHLDGNDPLTSHETCDITDYTWSLGYYLMTTGDAVYADAIEKAVFNAGPGAVTKDFKALQYFSSVNQFIATGDSDHNEFKKGSTWMAYRPTHETECCAGNVHRFMPNYVSRMWLEGETEGELVAAMYGPSEVRHELPDGNVVTVTEDTAYPFSNEIRFVFSMDKSARFPFTFRVPSWCGDAEIRINGSGYDVIPDENGFSTVERRYRDGDVLTLVLDMP
;
A
#
# COMPACT_ATOMS: atom_id res chain seq x y z
N MET A 1 -0.81 35.34 9.41
CA MET A 1 -0.86 35.32 10.88
C MET A 1 0.14 34.26 11.36
N LYS A 2 1.13 34.64 12.14
CA LYS A 2 2.21 33.73 12.55
C LYS A 2 1.66 32.74 13.60
N ARG A 3 1.64 31.46 13.29
CA ARG A 3 1.43 30.40 14.28
C ARG A 3 2.78 30.03 14.86
N PHE A 4 2.93 30.22 16.15
CA PHE A 4 4.07 29.78 16.94
C PHE A 4 3.90 28.29 17.23
N PHE A 5 4.85 27.47 16.80
CA PHE A 5 4.98 26.10 17.26
C PHE A 5 5.56 26.11 18.69
N LEU A 6 4.80 25.60 19.62
CA LEU A 6 5.29 25.25 20.95
C LEU A 6 5.80 23.80 20.87
N ILE A 7 7.10 23.62 20.99
CA ILE A 7 7.70 22.31 21.23
C ILE A 7 7.41 21.96 22.67
N VAL A 8 6.50 21.03 22.91
CA VAL A 8 6.27 20.44 24.24
C VAL A 8 7.02 19.11 24.28
N SER A 9 8.12 19.10 25.03
CA SER A 9 8.81 17.86 25.38
C SER A 9 7.90 17.04 26.31
N ALA A 10 7.29 15.99 25.79
CA ALA A 10 6.53 15.04 26.60
C ALA A 10 7.51 14.12 27.33
N ALA A 11 7.69 14.35 28.61
CA ALA A 11 8.30 13.40 29.52
C ALA A 11 7.27 12.28 29.78
N PHE A 12 7.59 11.05 29.39
CA PHE A 12 6.83 9.88 29.76
C PHE A 12 6.79 9.74 31.29
N VAL A 13 5.66 10.09 31.89
CA VAL A 13 5.33 9.68 33.24
C VAL A 13 4.60 8.36 33.16
N LEU A 14 5.27 7.29 33.56
CA LEU A 14 4.63 6.00 33.86
C LEU A 14 3.61 6.22 34.99
N ALA A 15 2.36 6.43 34.63
CA ALA A 15 1.24 6.35 35.55
C ALA A 15 0.81 4.87 35.64
N ALA A 16 1.27 4.18 36.65
CA ALA A 16 0.67 2.91 37.06
C ALA A 16 -0.73 3.22 37.59
N CYS A 17 -1.76 2.92 36.80
CA CYS A 17 -3.15 2.82 37.25
C CYS A 17 -3.68 1.43 36.93
N SER A 18 -4.07 0.77 37.98
CA SER A 18 -4.70 -0.55 38.05
C SER A 18 -5.98 -0.66 37.22
N GLY A 19 -6.07 -1.68 36.38
CA GLY A 19 -7.35 -2.18 35.89
C GLY A 19 -7.31 -2.61 34.43
N ASN A 20 -7.29 -3.92 34.18
CA ASN A 20 -7.21 -4.62 32.92
C ASN A 20 -5.91 -4.36 32.14
N ASP A 21 -4.94 -5.24 32.30
CA ASP A 21 -3.80 -5.35 31.39
C ASP A 21 -4.33 -5.82 30.01
N GLN A 22 -4.78 -4.88 29.18
CA GLN A 22 -5.02 -5.17 27.76
C GLN A 22 -3.67 -5.51 27.16
N LYS A 23 -3.57 -6.69 26.55
CA LYS A 23 -2.36 -7.11 25.91
C LYS A 23 -2.18 -6.33 24.61
N ARG A 24 -0.92 -6.00 24.30
CA ARG A 24 -0.56 -5.44 23.00
C ARG A 24 -0.73 -6.51 21.91
N ASN A 25 -1.29 -6.13 20.78
CA ASN A 25 -1.37 -6.97 19.60
C ASN A 25 0.05 -7.24 19.07
N PRO A 26 0.49 -8.52 18.99
CA PRO A 26 1.83 -8.87 18.53
C PRO A 26 2.07 -8.56 17.04
N ASP A 27 1.01 -8.46 16.24
CA ASP A 27 1.11 -8.21 14.80
C ASP A 27 1.40 -6.72 14.50
N VAL A 28 1.13 -5.83 15.46
CA VAL A 28 1.46 -4.41 15.35
C VAL A 28 2.94 -4.19 15.66
N ALA A 29 3.68 -3.59 14.72
CA ALA A 29 5.09 -3.30 14.89
C ALA A 29 5.36 -2.47 16.17
N PRO A 30 6.54 -2.59 16.81
CA PRO A 30 6.79 -2.05 18.16
C PRO A 30 6.48 -0.56 18.35
N TYR A 31 6.62 0.23 17.32
CA TYR A 31 6.39 1.70 17.34
C TYR A 31 5.31 2.13 16.34
N ALA A 32 4.48 1.19 15.89
CA ALA A 32 3.28 1.45 15.11
C ALA A 32 2.04 1.34 15.99
N VAL A 33 0.89 1.79 15.48
CA VAL A 33 -0.40 1.75 16.17
C VAL A 33 -1.40 0.82 15.50
N PHE A 34 -1.22 0.52 14.22
CA PHE A 34 -2.06 -0.41 13.46
C PHE A 34 -1.22 -1.43 12.68
N ALA A 35 -1.85 -2.55 12.35
CA ALA A 35 -1.34 -3.57 11.43
C ALA A 35 -2.38 -3.88 10.35
N GLU A 36 -1.93 -4.47 9.24
CA GLU A 36 -2.84 -4.98 8.22
C GLU A 36 -3.68 -6.14 8.79
N GLY A 37 -4.98 -6.17 8.45
CA GLY A 37 -5.82 -7.32 8.65
C GLY A 37 -5.54 -8.42 7.61
N LYS A 38 -6.15 -9.59 7.80
CA LYS A 38 -5.99 -10.69 6.83
C LYS A 38 -6.77 -10.40 5.55
N LEU A 39 -6.11 -10.53 4.42
CA LEU A 39 -6.69 -10.28 3.10
C LEU A 39 -7.99 -11.09 2.85
N GLY A 40 -8.04 -12.35 3.27
CA GLY A 40 -9.22 -13.22 3.11
C GLY A 40 -10.39 -12.90 4.03
N ASP A 41 -10.22 -12.00 5.01
CA ASP A 41 -11.29 -11.64 5.95
C ASP A 41 -12.14 -10.45 5.48
N VAL A 42 -11.73 -9.76 4.41
CA VAL A 42 -12.45 -8.60 3.84
C VAL A 42 -13.23 -9.02 2.60
N THR A 43 -14.52 -8.73 2.60
CA THR A 43 -15.42 -8.97 1.45
C THR A 43 -15.97 -7.63 0.95
N PRO A 44 -15.64 -7.19 -0.26
CA PRO A 44 -16.21 -5.96 -0.84
C PRO A 44 -17.70 -6.10 -1.10
N LYS A 45 -18.44 -5.01 -0.98
CA LYS A 45 -19.89 -4.93 -1.25
C LYS A 45 -20.18 -3.74 -2.15
N GLY A 46 -21.43 -3.58 -2.55
CA GLY A 46 -21.95 -2.40 -3.27
C GLY A 46 -21.06 -1.95 -4.42
N TRP A 47 -20.82 -0.64 -4.51
CA TRP A 47 -20.07 -0.06 -5.62
C TRP A 47 -18.57 -0.50 -5.69
N ILE A 48 -17.98 -0.86 -4.54
CA ILE A 48 -16.60 -1.40 -4.51
C ILE A 48 -16.58 -2.78 -5.18
N ALA A 49 -17.50 -3.67 -4.80
CA ALA A 49 -17.62 -4.98 -5.45
C ALA A 49 -17.84 -4.82 -6.97
N GLU A 50 -18.76 -3.93 -7.37
CA GLU A 50 -19.02 -3.64 -8.78
C GLU A 50 -17.77 -3.12 -9.53
N PHE A 51 -16.92 -2.33 -8.86
CA PHE A 51 -15.67 -1.87 -9.47
C PHE A 51 -14.69 -3.03 -9.67
N LEU A 52 -14.51 -3.87 -8.64
CA LEU A 52 -13.64 -5.04 -8.70
C LEU A 52 -14.13 -6.09 -9.71
N GLU A 53 -15.45 -6.29 -9.82
CA GLU A 53 -16.04 -7.16 -10.85
C GLU A 53 -15.79 -6.63 -12.28
N ARG A 54 -15.83 -5.30 -12.48
CA ARG A 54 -15.42 -4.71 -13.77
C ARG A 54 -13.92 -4.89 -14.03
N GLN A 55 -13.10 -4.80 -12.99
CA GLN A 55 -11.67 -5.09 -13.08
C GLN A 55 -11.43 -6.56 -13.45
N LEU A 56 -12.16 -7.50 -12.83
CA LEU A 56 -12.13 -8.92 -13.18
C LEU A 56 -12.55 -9.17 -14.62
N SER A 57 -13.66 -8.58 -15.07
CA SER A 57 -14.15 -8.74 -16.46
C SER A 57 -13.38 -7.89 -17.48
N GLY A 58 -12.50 -7.04 -17.03
CA GLY A 58 -11.59 -6.20 -17.80
C GLY A 58 -10.17 -6.77 -17.89
N MET A 59 -9.18 -5.90 -17.91
CA MET A 59 -7.78 -6.26 -18.14
C MET A 59 -7.22 -7.24 -17.10
N THR A 60 -7.61 -7.15 -15.83
CA THR A 60 -7.00 -8.00 -14.79
C THR A 60 -7.37 -9.47 -14.95
N GLY A 61 -8.61 -9.79 -15.29
CA GLY A 61 -9.05 -11.17 -15.50
C GLY A 61 -8.77 -11.72 -16.90
N HIS A 62 -8.17 -10.92 -17.78
CA HIS A 62 -7.95 -11.30 -19.18
C HIS A 62 -6.50 -11.07 -19.62
N PRO A 63 -5.51 -11.80 -19.02
CA PRO A 63 -4.10 -11.65 -19.37
C PRO A 63 -3.81 -11.96 -20.84
N GLU A 64 -4.64 -12.78 -21.51
CA GLU A 64 -4.54 -13.05 -22.94
C GLU A 64 -4.75 -11.80 -23.80
N ALA A 65 -5.58 -10.86 -23.33
CA ALA A 65 -5.80 -9.59 -24.02
C ALA A 65 -4.65 -8.59 -23.80
N LEU A 66 -3.93 -8.71 -22.68
CA LEU A 66 -2.76 -7.89 -22.37
C LEU A 66 -1.50 -8.37 -23.09
N SER A 67 -1.49 -9.61 -23.57
CA SER A 67 -0.34 -10.23 -24.22
C SER A 67 0.85 -10.48 -23.26
N TYR A 68 2.04 -10.64 -23.83
CA TYR A 68 3.28 -10.79 -23.06
C TYR A 68 3.64 -9.48 -22.31
N PRO A 69 4.09 -9.54 -21.06
CA PRO A 69 4.41 -10.74 -20.27
C PRO A 69 3.25 -11.31 -19.45
N TYR A 70 2.10 -10.67 -19.38
CA TYR A 70 0.98 -10.99 -18.48
C TYR A 70 0.38 -12.37 -18.69
N ASN A 71 0.39 -12.85 -19.94
CA ASN A 71 -0.24 -14.12 -20.33
C ASN A 71 0.67 -15.34 -20.22
N SER A 72 1.96 -15.18 -19.97
CA SER A 72 2.91 -16.30 -20.09
C SER A 72 4.14 -16.21 -19.20
N CYS A 73 4.43 -15.09 -18.58
CA CYS A 73 5.56 -14.97 -17.66
C CYS A 73 5.15 -15.47 -16.27
N LEU A 74 5.61 -16.67 -15.94
CA LEU A 74 5.72 -17.07 -14.54
C LEU A 74 6.98 -16.42 -13.99
N TRP A 75 6.97 -15.75 -12.95
CA TRP A 75 8.07 -14.94 -12.47
C TRP A 75 9.42 -15.73 -12.49
N ALA A 76 10.21 -15.99 -11.67
CA ALA A 76 11.54 -16.60 -11.70
C ALA A 76 11.81 -17.64 -12.81
N GLY A 77 12.75 -17.36 -13.67
CA GLY A 77 13.38 -18.33 -14.58
C GLY A 77 12.56 -18.82 -15.77
N THR A 78 11.32 -18.36 -15.96
CA THR A 78 10.50 -18.73 -17.14
C THR A 78 10.90 -18.04 -18.44
N LEU A 79 11.81 -17.10 -18.36
CA LEU A 79 12.21 -16.33 -19.51
C LEU A 79 13.27 -17.04 -20.30
N ASP A 80 13.05 -17.10 -21.62
CA ASP A 80 14.04 -17.64 -22.53
C ASP A 80 15.33 -16.83 -22.45
N ARG A 81 16.39 -17.48 -21.94
CA ARG A 81 17.73 -16.90 -21.84
C ARG A 81 18.38 -16.61 -23.18
N ASN A 82 17.77 -17.06 -24.26
CA ASN A 82 18.27 -16.82 -25.62
C ASN A 82 17.74 -15.51 -26.21
N THR A 83 16.95 -14.72 -25.48
CA THR A 83 16.62 -13.36 -25.92
C THR A 83 17.80 -12.43 -25.67
N ASP A 84 18.14 -11.64 -26.67
CA ASP A 84 19.39 -10.89 -26.78
C ASP A 84 19.64 -9.81 -25.72
N ASN A 85 18.72 -9.55 -24.81
CA ASN A 85 18.81 -8.49 -23.79
C ASN A 85 18.54 -8.97 -22.37
N TYR A 86 18.89 -10.19 -22.10
CA TYR A 86 18.60 -10.86 -20.86
C TYR A 86 18.98 -10.05 -19.57
N GLY A 87 20.10 -9.37 -19.58
CA GLY A 87 20.58 -8.58 -18.45
C GLY A 87 19.95 -7.21 -18.31
N SER A 88 19.31 -6.67 -19.37
CA SER A 88 18.66 -5.35 -19.40
C SER A 88 17.13 -5.44 -19.40
N ASP A 89 16.55 -6.60 -19.62
CA ASP A 89 15.10 -6.81 -19.77
C ASP A 89 14.39 -7.01 -18.42
N TRP A 90 14.64 -6.14 -17.47
CA TRP A 90 14.01 -6.19 -16.16
C TRP A 90 12.51 -5.84 -16.20
N TRP A 91 12.04 -5.11 -17.21
CA TRP A 91 10.69 -4.58 -17.29
C TRP A 91 9.61 -5.68 -17.26
N ARG A 92 9.82 -6.82 -17.89
CA ARG A 92 8.85 -7.92 -17.90
C ARG A 92 8.69 -8.56 -16.52
N TYR A 93 9.74 -8.59 -15.72
CA TYR A 93 9.67 -9.05 -14.33
C TYR A 93 8.90 -8.06 -13.48
N GLU A 94 9.14 -6.77 -13.66
CA GLU A 94 8.39 -5.70 -13.03
C GLU A 94 6.91 -5.78 -13.38
N GLN A 95 6.57 -5.87 -14.67
CA GLN A 95 5.19 -5.96 -15.14
C GLN A 95 4.46 -7.17 -14.55
N THR A 96 5.08 -8.34 -14.59
CA THR A 96 4.52 -9.56 -14.02
C THR A 96 4.38 -9.46 -12.50
N ALA A 97 5.34 -8.83 -11.82
CA ALA A 97 5.28 -8.62 -10.37
C ALA A 97 4.10 -7.74 -9.98
N TYR A 98 3.92 -6.59 -10.62
CA TYR A 98 2.77 -5.71 -10.41
C TYR A 98 1.44 -6.41 -10.67
N TYR A 99 1.36 -7.09 -11.81
CA TYR A 99 0.16 -7.79 -12.21
C TYR A 99 -0.21 -8.91 -11.22
N THR A 100 0.76 -9.71 -10.79
CA THR A 100 0.54 -10.82 -9.85
C THR A 100 0.04 -10.33 -8.49
N ASP A 101 0.60 -9.22 -7.96
CA ASP A 101 0.13 -8.63 -6.70
C ASP A 101 -1.34 -8.17 -6.82
N GLY A 102 -1.67 -7.40 -7.87
CA GLY A 102 -3.04 -6.94 -8.10
C GLY A 102 -4.03 -8.07 -8.36
N LEU A 103 -3.63 -9.06 -9.15
CA LEU A 103 -4.44 -10.23 -9.50
C LEU A 103 -4.74 -11.12 -8.29
N LEU A 104 -3.75 -11.40 -7.44
CA LEU A 104 -3.95 -12.20 -6.22
C LEU A 104 -4.88 -11.51 -5.24
N ARG A 105 -4.65 -10.24 -4.95
CA ARG A 105 -5.52 -9.48 -4.05
C ARG A 105 -6.96 -9.43 -4.60
N LEU A 106 -7.13 -9.17 -5.90
CA LEU A 106 -8.45 -9.21 -6.53
C LEU A 106 -9.10 -10.59 -6.42
N GLY A 107 -8.33 -11.66 -6.65
CA GLY A 107 -8.79 -13.03 -6.55
C GLY A 107 -9.31 -13.38 -5.15
N TYR A 108 -8.56 -13.03 -4.12
CA TYR A 108 -8.97 -13.28 -2.73
C TYR A 108 -10.16 -12.41 -2.31
N LEU A 109 -10.19 -11.13 -2.68
CA LEU A 109 -11.30 -10.24 -2.37
C LEU A 109 -12.62 -10.63 -3.03
N LEU A 110 -12.58 -11.27 -4.20
CA LEU A 110 -13.76 -11.74 -4.92
C LEU A 110 -14.03 -13.25 -4.77
N ASP A 111 -13.24 -13.96 -3.97
CA ASP A 111 -13.31 -15.42 -3.83
C ASP A 111 -13.24 -16.13 -5.21
N ASN A 112 -12.29 -15.70 -6.05
CA ASN A 112 -12.14 -16.17 -7.42
C ASN A 112 -10.95 -17.14 -7.56
N ASP A 113 -11.25 -18.44 -7.53
CA ASP A 113 -10.26 -19.53 -7.61
C ASP A 113 -9.40 -19.50 -8.89
N GLU A 114 -9.93 -19.00 -10.00
CA GLU A 114 -9.19 -18.93 -11.26
C GLU A 114 -8.05 -17.91 -11.17
N LEU A 115 -8.33 -16.69 -10.69
CA LEU A 115 -7.30 -15.67 -10.48
C LEU A 115 -6.28 -16.12 -9.43
N ILE A 116 -6.75 -16.64 -8.31
CA ILE A 116 -5.89 -17.16 -7.25
C ILE A 116 -4.96 -18.24 -7.82
N GLY A 117 -5.49 -19.16 -8.62
CA GLY A 117 -4.70 -20.21 -9.28
C GLY A 117 -3.61 -19.69 -10.21
N VAL A 118 -3.91 -18.63 -10.97
CA VAL A 118 -2.92 -17.98 -11.87
C VAL A 118 -1.80 -17.32 -11.05
N GLY A 119 -2.13 -16.54 -10.04
CA GLY A 119 -1.13 -15.87 -9.20
C GLY A 119 -0.28 -16.86 -8.40
N ARG A 120 -0.93 -17.87 -7.80
CA ARG A 120 -0.26 -18.94 -7.06
C ARG A 120 0.72 -19.74 -7.90
N ALA A 121 0.38 -20.00 -9.18
CA ALA A 121 1.29 -20.69 -10.10
C ALA A 121 2.63 -19.93 -10.27
N GLY A 122 2.60 -18.59 -10.30
CA GLY A 122 3.81 -17.77 -10.34
C GLY A 122 4.63 -17.86 -9.04
N ILE A 123 3.94 -17.88 -7.90
CA ILE A 123 4.59 -18.02 -6.58
C ILE A 123 5.22 -19.41 -6.43
N ASP A 124 4.46 -20.48 -6.69
CA ASP A 124 4.96 -21.85 -6.61
C ASP A 124 6.16 -22.04 -7.54
N TYR A 125 6.08 -21.52 -8.75
CA TYR A 125 7.21 -21.57 -9.69
C TYR A 125 8.45 -20.87 -9.14
N THR A 126 8.28 -19.71 -8.50
CA THR A 126 9.39 -18.95 -7.90
C THR A 126 10.02 -19.70 -6.71
N LEU A 127 9.19 -20.31 -5.86
CA LEU A 127 9.65 -21.14 -4.74
C LEU A 127 10.39 -22.39 -5.22
N ASP A 128 9.86 -23.07 -6.23
CA ASP A 128 10.42 -24.32 -6.78
C ASP A 128 11.74 -24.09 -7.56
N ASN A 129 11.98 -22.87 -8.01
CA ASN A 129 13.17 -22.49 -8.77
C ASN A 129 14.13 -21.59 -7.96
N ALA A 130 14.00 -21.54 -6.65
CA ALA A 130 15.00 -20.92 -5.79
C ALA A 130 16.38 -21.54 -6.03
N SER A 131 17.43 -20.73 -5.96
CA SER A 131 18.80 -21.23 -6.06
C SER A 131 19.16 -22.15 -4.86
N ALA A 132 20.21 -22.92 -4.99
CA ALA A 132 20.63 -23.86 -3.94
C ALA A 132 20.99 -23.14 -2.61
N ASP A 133 21.41 -21.88 -2.69
CA ASP A 133 21.75 -21.01 -1.58
C ASP A 133 20.61 -20.09 -1.14
N GLY A 134 19.42 -20.25 -1.74
CA GLY A 134 18.16 -19.60 -1.33
C GLY A 134 17.81 -18.31 -2.05
N GLU A 135 18.60 -17.87 -3.06
CA GLU A 135 18.23 -16.71 -3.87
C GLU A 135 16.95 -16.99 -4.64
N LEU A 136 15.96 -16.11 -4.50
CA LEU A 136 14.72 -16.11 -5.26
C LEU A 136 14.84 -15.22 -6.50
N GLY A 137 14.08 -15.56 -7.52
CA GLY A 137 14.00 -14.77 -8.74
C GLY A 137 14.99 -15.19 -9.82
N GLN A 138 15.16 -14.32 -10.80
CA GLN A 138 15.99 -14.60 -11.96
C GLN A 138 17.48 -14.58 -11.58
N PRO A 139 18.22 -15.68 -11.76
CA PRO A 139 19.65 -15.70 -11.46
C PRO A 139 20.42 -14.62 -12.21
N GLY A 140 21.21 -13.83 -11.48
CA GLY A 140 22.00 -12.76 -12.05
C GLY A 140 21.21 -11.50 -12.41
N LEU A 141 19.96 -11.39 -12.01
CA LEU A 141 19.20 -10.15 -12.09
C LEU A 141 19.81 -9.10 -11.16
N GLN A 142 20.51 -8.15 -11.74
CA GLN A 142 21.21 -7.11 -10.96
C GLN A 142 20.27 -6.00 -10.49
N TYR A 143 19.15 -5.85 -11.15
CA TYR A 143 18.11 -4.88 -10.81
C TYR A 143 17.07 -5.55 -9.91
N ARG A 144 17.09 -5.21 -8.62
CA ARG A 144 16.31 -5.88 -7.57
C ARG A 144 14.90 -5.32 -7.39
N TRP A 145 14.55 -4.25 -8.09
CA TRP A 145 13.22 -3.62 -7.97
C TRP A 145 12.05 -4.59 -8.22
N PRO A 146 12.06 -5.43 -9.27
CA PRO A 146 10.99 -6.39 -9.49
C PRO A 146 10.80 -7.38 -8.34
N LEU A 147 11.88 -7.72 -7.61
CA LEU A 147 11.81 -8.59 -6.42
C LEU A 147 10.96 -7.97 -5.33
N ALA A 148 11.20 -6.69 -5.00
CA ALA A 148 10.45 -5.99 -3.96
C ALA A 148 8.94 -6.01 -4.23
N VAL A 149 8.55 -5.81 -5.49
CA VAL A 149 7.13 -5.87 -5.89
C VAL A 149 6.57 -7.29 -5.88
N PHE A 150 7.31 -8.26 -6.40
CA PHE A 150 6.83 -9.65 -6.43
C PHE A 150 6.70 -10.23 -5.01
N PHE A 151 7.56 -9.83 -4.10
CA PHE A 151 7.45 -10.27 -2.70
C PHE A 151 6.20 -9.74 -2.01
N ARG A 152 5.62 -8.61 -2.44
CA ARG A 152 4.29 -8.18 -1.98
C ARG A 152 3.20 -9.17 -2.40
N ALA A 153 3.28 -9.72 -3.61
CA ALA A 153 2.36 -10.80 -4.04
C ALA A 153 2.53 -12.05 -3.17
N MET A 154 3.77 -12.42 -2.82
CA MET A 154 4.04 -13.53 -1.90
C MET A 154 3.49 -13.23 -0.49
N GLN A 155 3.61 -12.00 0.00
CA GLN A 155 3.01 -11.58 1.27
C GLN A 155 1.48 -11.70 1.21
N ALA A 156 0.83 -11.23 0.14
CA ALA A 156 -0.61 -11.37 -0.04
C ALA A 156 -1.07 -12.84 -0.02
N GLU A 157 -0.32 -13.73 -0.66
CA GLU A 157 -0.58 -15.18 -0.59
C GLU A 157 -0.44 -15.72 0.83
N TYR A 158 0.61 -15.32 1.56
CA TYR A 158 0.79 -15.72 2.95
C TYR A 158 -0.34 -15.21 3.85
N GLU A 159 -0.72 -13.94 3.74
CA GLU A 159 -1.81 -13.32 4.52
C GLU A 159 -3.16 -14.03 4.30
N ALA A 160 -3.40 -14.51 3.08
CA ALA A 160 -4.62 -15.23 2.74
C ALA A 160 -4.60 -16.71 3.16
N THR A 161 -3.43 -17.37 3.15
CA THR A 161 -3.35 -18.84 3.25
C THR A 161 -2.57 -19.34 4.47
N GLY A 162 -1.67 -18.51 5.02
CA GLY A 162 -0.72 -18.94 6.04
C GLY A 162 0.38 -19.88 5.53
N ASP A 163 0.68 -19.88 4.21
CA ASP A 163 1.71 -20.76 3.64
C ASP A 163 3.12 -20.43 4.15
N GLY A 164 3.57 -21.16 5.15
CA GLY A 164 4.88 -20.96 5.78
C GLY A 164 6.08 -21.12 4.84
N ARG A 165 5.93 -21.78 3.67
CA ARG A 165 7.02 -21.87 2.67
C ARG A 165 7.50 -20.49 2.23
N ILE A 166 6.59 -19.51 2.20
CA ILE A 166 6.86 -18.13 1.79
C ILE A 166 7.81 -17.46 2.77
N ILE A 167 7.51 -17.55 4.07
CA ILE A 167 8.38 -16.96 5.11
C ILE A 167 9.77 -17.60 5.07
N ASP A 168 9.82 -18.92 5.03
CA ASP A 168 11.10 -19.67 4.97
C ASP A 168 11.94 -19.28 3.75
N ALA A 169 11.30 -19.09 2.59
CA ALA A 169 11.97 -18.73 1.35
C ALA A 169 12.47 -17.29 1.36
N LEU A 170 11.65 -16.34 1.85
CA LEU A 170 12.04 -14.95 1.96
C LEU A 170 13.18 -14.76 2.98
N GLU A 171 13.13 -15.44 4.12
CA GLU A 171 14.21 -15.38 5.10
C GLU A 171 15.52 -15.88 4.48
N LYS A 172 15.51 -17.04 3.82
CA LYS A 172 16.70 -17.57 3.13
C LYS A 172 17.24 -16.61 2.08
N HIS A 173 16.35 -16.01 1.28
CA HIS A 173 16.73 -15.04 0.25
C HIS A 173 17.46 -13.83 0.86
N TYR A 174 16.92 -13.26 1.92
CA TYR A 174 17.54 -12.09 2.56
C TYR A 174 18.81 -12.44 3.32
N ILE A 175 18.89 -13.61 3.95
CA ILE A 175 20.14 -14.10 4.56
C ILE A 175 21.21 -14.32 3.49
N HIS A 176 20.86 -14.92 2.33
CA HIS A 176 21.76 -15.01 1.18
C HIS A 176 22.29 -13.63 0.75
N THR A 177 21.39 -12.63 0.64
CA THR A 177 21.80 -11.25 0.30
C THR A 177 22.82 -10.70 1.29
N ILE A 178 22.61 -10.89 2.60
CA ILE A 178 23.53 -10.45 3.65
C ILE A 178 24.88 -11.18 3.57
N GLU A 179 24.85 -12.52 3.46
CA GLU A 179 26.04 -13.36 3.45
C GLU A 179 26.88 -13.21 2.17
N SER A 180 26.24 -12.89 1.04
CA SER A 180 26.95 -12.61 -0.21
C SER A 180 27.77 -11.31 -0.17
N GLY A 181 27.53 -10.46 0.84
CA GLY A 181 28.14 -9.13 0.93
C GLY A 181 27.60 -8.15 -0.10
N GLU A 182 26.44 -8.42 -0.68
CA GLU A 182 25.74 -7.46 -1.53
C GLU A 182 25.30 -6.26 -0.68
N HIS A 183 25.41 -5.06 -1.24
CA HIS A 183 24.90 -3.83 -0.64
C HIS A 183 23.76 -3.30 -1.48
N ILE A 184 22.57 -3.18 -0.90
CA ILE A 184 21.38 -2.63 -1.56
C ILE A 184 21.29 -1.11 -1.43
N GLY A 185 21.92 -0.52 -0.42
CA GLY A 185 22.00 0.93 -0.18
C GLY A 185 23.21 1.61 -0.83
N VAL A 186 24.14 0.86 -1.45
CA VAL A 186 25.35 1.39 -2.07
C VAL A 186 25.42 0.97 -3.53
N LEU A 187 25.52 1.95 -4.44
CA LEU A 187 25.67 1.65 -5.86
C LEU A 187 27.13 1.44 -6.24
N PRO A 188 27.48 0.34 -6.90
CA PRO A 188 28.77 0.24 -7.57
C PRO A 188 28.92 1.31 -8.64
N GLU A 189 30.13 1.83 -8.83
CA GLU A 189 30.43 2.84 -9.83
C GLU A 189 29.93 2.42 -11.23
N GLY A 190 29.18 3.27 -11.89
CA GLY A 190 28.62 3.02 -13.23
C GLY A 190 27.26 2.31 -13.29
N MET A 191 26.71 1.90 -12.16
CA MET A 191 25.44 1.15 -12.09
C MET A 191 24.28 2.01 -11.58
N LYS A 192 23.99 3.11 -12.23
CA LYS A 192 22.95 4.08 -11.82
C LYS A 192 21.54 3.50 -11.66
N TRP A 193 21.19 2.41 -12.31
CA TRP A 193 19.86 1.76 -12.27
C TRP A 193 19.60 0.91 -11.03
N ARG A 194 20.59 0.67 -10.17
CA ARG A 194 20.42 -0.08 -8.93
C ARG A 194 19.88 0.74 -7.77
N TRP A 195 19.59 2.01 -7.96
CA TRP A 195 19.09 2.89 -6.90
C TRP A 195 17.83 2.34 -6.20
N ARG A 196 16.93 1.67 -6.95
CA ARG A 196 15.71 1.07 -6.39
C ARG A 196 15.95 -0.24 -5.63
N ASN A 197 17.18 -0.76 -5.58
CA ASN A 197 17.46 -1.98 -4.83
C ASN A 197 17.21 -1.81 -3.33
N ILE A 198 17.32 -0.59 -2.82
CA ILE A 198 16.99 -0.23 -1.44
C ILE A 198 15.55 -0.59 -1.04
N MET A 199 14.64 -0.73 -2.00
CA MET A 199 13.26 -1.15 -1.77
C MET A 199 13.12 -2.55 -1.18
N GLY A 200 14.17 -3.36 -1.25
CA GLY A 200 14.26 -4.64 -0.53
C GLY A 200 14.05 -4.53 0.98
N ILE A 201 14.29 -3.35 1.57
CA ILE A 201 14.05 -3.08 3.00
C ILE A 201 12.59 -3.39 3.40
N GLU A 202 11.60 -3.08 2.56
CA GLU A 202 10.18 -3.35 2.87
C GLU A 202 9.92 -4.84 3.15
N GLY A 203 10.25 -5.70 2.19
CA GLY A 203 10.07 -7.15 2.36
C GLY A 203 10.99 -7.75 3.44
N MET A 204 12.19 -7.18 3.63
CA MET A 204 13.11 -7.60 4.67
C MET A 204 12.56 -7.32 6.08
N LEU A 205 11.98 -6.14 6.31
CA LEU A 205 11.36 -5.79 7.59
C LEU A 205 10.07 -6.58 7.83
N TRP A 206 9.28 -6.85 6.78
CA TRP A 206 8.14 -7.75 6.89
C TRP A 206 8.60 -9.17 7.28
N THR A 207 9.65 -9.70 6.64
CA THR A 207 10.20 -11.01 7.01
C THR A 207 10.75 -11.01 8.44
N TYR A 208 11.37 -9.92 8.87
CA TYR A 208 11.80 -9.73 10.26
C TYR A 208 10.62 -9.81 11.24
N SER A 209 9.49 -9.17 10.93
CA SER A 209 8.31 -9.22 11.81
C SER A 209 7.77 -10.64 11.98
N MET A 210 7.88 -11.47 10.95
CA MET A 210 7.41 -12.87 10.98
C MET A 210 8.39 -13.82 11.67
N THR A 211 9.71 -13.59 11.55
CA THR A 211 10.74 -14.55 12.01
C THR A 211 11.46 -14.11 13.29
N GLY A 212 11.45 -12.82 13.59
CA GLY A 212 12.24 -12.23 14.66
C GLY A 212 13.76 -12.24 14.39
N ASN A 213 14.18 -12.56 13.16
CA ASN A 213 15.61 -12.64 12.81
C ASN A 213 16.25 -11.25 12.77
N ARG A 214 16.92 -10.90 13.85
CA ARG A 214 17.52 -9.58 14.06
C ARG A 214 18.53 -9.17 12.97
N ALA A 215 19.18 -10.13 12.30
CA ALA A 215 20.12 -9.81 11.22
C ALA A 215 19.46 -9.04 10.08
N LEU A 216 18.17 -9.30 9.81
CA LEU A 216 17.39 -8.60 8.77
C LEU A 216 17.19 -7.12 9.12
N LEU A 217 16.78 -6.82 10.35
CA LEU A 217 16.62 -5.44 10.80
C LEU A 217 17.96 -4.69 10.84
N ASP A 218 19.00 -5.32 11.39
CA ASP A 218 20.33 -4.70 11.50
C ASP A 218 20.91 -4.37 10.12
N TYR A 219 20.69 -5.26 9.14
CA TYR A 219 21.12 -5.03 7.76
C TYR A 219 20.29 -3.92 7.09
N ALA A 220 18.97 -3.93 7.24
CA ALA A 220 18.09 -2.89 6.69
C ALA A 220 18.48 -1.49 7.19
N VAL A 221 18.74 -1.35 8.49
CA VAL A 221 19.25 -0.11 9.09
C VAL A 221 20.61 0.28 8.51
N ALA A 222 21.54 -0.66 8.43
CA ALA A 222 22.89 -0.40 7.93
C ALA A 222 22.89 0.07 6.46
N GLU A 223 22.06 -0.54 5.62
CA GLU A 223 21.94 -0.17 4.19
C GLU A 223 21.29 1.19 3.99
N TRP A 224 20.28 1.51 4.79
CA TRP A 224 19.68 2.85 4.78
C TRP A 224 20.69 3.92 5.22
N GLU A 225 21.43 3.69 6.31
CA GLU A 225 22.43 4.63 6.83
C GLU A 225 23.65 4.78 5.91
N ALA A 226 24.00 3.73 5.17
CA ALA A 226 25.07 3.79 4.17
C ALA A 226 24.73 4.72 2.98
N GLY A 227 23.53 5.02 2.80
CA GLY A 227 22.71 5.85 1.95
C GLY A 227 23.29 6.90 1.03
N SER A 228 24.34 6.56 0.26
CA SER A 228 24.84 7.47 -0.79
C SER A 228 24.38 7.09 -2.19
N ALA A 229 23.61 6.03 -2.31
CA ALA A 229 23.40 5.36 -3.59
C ALA A 229 21.98 5.45 -4.15
N PHE A 230 21.01 5.83 -3.36
CA PHE A 230 19.64 6.04 -3.80
C PHE A 230 19.28 7.53 -3.76
N GLU A 231 18.32 7.93 -4.60
CA GLU A 231 18.06 9.35 -4.83
C GLU A 231 17.40 10.02 -3.63
N LEU A 232 16.48 9.33 -2.94
CA LEU A 232 15.77 9.87 -1.77
C LEU A 232 16.48 9.48 -0.45
N ASN A 233 17.75 9.81 -0.33
CA ASN A 233 18.51 9.60 0.90
C ASN A 233 18.24 10.71 1.94
N MET A 234 18.78 10.54 3.16
CA MET A 234 18.58 11.49 4.27
C MET A 234 18.97 12.93 3.92
N ASP A 235 20.06 13.14 3.17
CA ASP A 235 20.51 14.48 2.77
C ASP A 235 19.52 15.15 1.81
N GLU A 236 18.95 14.39 0.86
CA GLU A 236 17.92 14.91 -0.04
C GLU A 236 16.61 15.17 0.70
N ILE A 237 16.16 14.26 1.56
CA ILE A 237 14.95 14.44 2.37
C ILE A 237 15.05 15.70 3.24
N MET A 238 16.16 15.87 3.96
CA MET A 238 16.34 16.98 4.90
C MET A 238 16.71 18.30 4.22
N SER A 239 16.99 18.30 2.92
CA SER A 239 17.26 19.52 2.17
C SER A 239 15.98 20.37 1.99
N ASP A 240 16.16 21.68 1.73
CA ASP A 240 15.04 22.59 1.40
C ASP A 240 14.72 22.61 -0.10
N ARG A 241 15.41 21.80 -0.91
CA ARG A 241 15.20 21.74 -2.35
C ARG A 241 13.86 21.06 -2.67
N SER A 242 13.19 21.53 -3.73
CA SER A 242 12.13 20.75 -4.37
C SER A 242 12.75 19.46 -4.91
N PRO A 243 12.19 18.29 -4.61
CA PRO A 243 12.72 17.06 -5.17
C PRO A 243 12.56 17.04 -6.69
N TYR A 244 13.56 16.49 -7.37
CA TYR A 244 13.51 16.23 -8.80
C TYR A 244 14.11 14.86 -9.06
N MET A 245 13.26 13.86 -9.07
CA MET A 245 13.61 12.46 -9.33
C MET A 245 12.42 11.74 -9.95
N HIS A 246 12.61 10.50 -10.33
CA HIS A 246 11.52 9.67 -10.84
C HIS A 246 10.37 9.58 -9.83
N GLY A 247 9.15 9.96 -10.25
CA GLY A 247 7.99 10.14 -9.35
C GLY A 247 7.64 8.87 -8.59
N VAL A 248 7.49 7.77 -9.31
CA VAL A 248 7.18 6.45 -8.72
C VAL A 248 8.26 6.01 -7.73
N THR A 249 9.54 6.25 -8.03
CA THR A 249 10.63 5.92 -7.10
C THR A 249 10.54 6.74 -5.81
N TYR A 250 10.21 8.03 -5.92
CA TYR A 250 9.96 8.86 -4.72
C TYR A 250 8.82 8.30 -3.89
N CYS A 251 7.66 8.06 -4.54
CA CYS A 251 6.48 7.52 -3.89
C CYS A 251 6.76 6.21 -3.15
N GLU A 252 7.67 5.39 -3.69
CA GLU A 252 8.05 4.13 -3.09
C GLU A 252 9.13 4.27 -2.00
N GLU A 253 10.16 5.07 -2.20
CA GLU A 253 11.26 5.22 -1.24
C GLU A 253 10.84 5.99 0.02
N MET A 254 9.86 6.89 -0.06
CA MET A 254 9.42 7.73 1.07
C MET A 254 8.92 6.92 2.28
N LYS A 255 8.42 5.70 2.08
CA LYS A 255 7.96 4.83 3.17
C LYS A 255 9.10 4.16 3.95
N LEU A 256 10.30 4.07 3.38
CA LEU A 256 11.40 3.32 4.00
C LEU A 256 11.79 3.87 5.38
N PRO A 257 11.98 5.18 5.57
CA PRO A 257 12.23 5.71 6.91
C PRO A 257 11.03 5.50 7.86
N MET A 258 9.77 5.52 7.39
CA MET A 258 8.62 5.19 8.21
C MET A 258 8.65 3.74 8.69
N LEU A 259 8.99 2.80 7.81
CA LEU A 259 9.16 1.39 8.17
C LEU A 259 10.30 1.20 9.18
N LEU A 260 11.44 1.87 8.99
CA LEU A 260 12.54 1.83 9.95
C LEU A 260 12.12 2.37 11.32
N TYR A 261 11.35 3.47 11.37
CA TYR A 261 10.81 3.98 12.61
C TYR A 261 9.92 2.95 13.30
N ALA A 262 9.01 2.30 12.57
CA ALA A 262 8.07 1.33 13.12
C ALA A 262 8.75 0.18 13.89
N TYR A 263 9.99 -0.18 13.52
CA TYR A 263 10.75 -1.25 14.18
C TYR A 263 11.88 -0.78 15.10
N THR A 264 12.37 0.45 14.96
CA THR A 264 13.49 0.96 15.77
C THR A 264 13.09 2.00 16.81
N GLY A 265 12.03 2.77 16.56
CA GLY A 265 11.62 3.92 17.38
C GLY A 265 12.57 5.11 17.29
N GLU A 266 13.53 5.10 16.33
CA GLU A 266 14.46 6.22 16.19
C GLU A 266 13.79 7.43 15.56
N GLN A 267 13.63 8.51 16.32
CA GLN A 267 12.90 9.72 15.91
C GLN A 267 13.39 10.31 14.58
N LYS A 268 14.67 10.19 14.26
CA LYS A 268 15.23 10.68 12.98
C LYS A 268 14.54 10.09 11.76
N TYR A 269 14.07 8.83 11.85
CA TYR A 269 13.37 8.16 10.75
C TYR A 269 11.93 8.67 10.60
N LEU A 270 11.24 8.89 11.72
CA LEU A 270 9.91 9.52 11.67
C LEU A 270 10.00 10.92 11.09
N ASP A 271 10.96 11.74 11.57
CA ASP A 271 11.17 13.09 11.07
C ASP A 271 11.48 13.09 9.56
N ALA A 272 12.28 12.13 9.10
CA ALA A 272 12.60 11.98 7.68
C ALA A 272 11.37 11.58 6.85
N ALA A 273 10.59 10.61 7.31
CA ALA A 273 9.38 10.18 6.63
C ALA A 273 8.36 11.33 6.50
N VAL A 274 8.05 12.01 7.60
CA VAL A 274 7.14 13.16 7.60
C VAL A 274 7.65 14.26 6.67
N ARG A 275 8.96 14.52 6.70
CA ARG A 275 9.57 15.54 5.82
C ARG A 275 9.50 15.15 4.34
N ALA A 276 9.64 13.87 4.00
CA ALA A 276 9.51 13.39 2.63
C ALA A 276 8.09 13.64 2.09
N ASP A 277 7.06 13.30 2.88
CA ASP A 277 5.67 13.57 2.51
C ASP A 277 5.38 15.08 2.40
N GLU A 278 5.80 15.89 3.37
CA GLU A 278 5.65 17.35 3.31
C GLU A 278 6.24 17.97 2.03
N LYS A 279 7.38 17.45 1.55
CA LYS A 279 8.01 17.92 0.31
C LYS A 279 7.15 17.58 -0.91
N LEU A 280 6.58 16.37 -0.99
CA LEU A 280 5.62 16.02 -2.04
C LEU A 280 4.38 16.91 -2.02
N LEU A 281 3.74 17.01 -0.86
CA LEU A 281 2.54 17.84 -0.67
C LEU A 281 2.78 19.29 -1.09
N ARG A 282 3.92 19.83 -0.72
CA ARG A 282 4.25 21.23 -0.98
C ARG A 282 4.56 21.53 -2.43
N HIS A 283 5.25 20.63 -3.12
CA HIS A 283 5.88 20.93 -4.40
C HIS A 283 5.24 20.22 -5.59
N HIS A 284 4.57 19.10 -5.37
CA HIS A 284 4.17 18.20 -6.44
C HIS A 284 2.72 17.68 -6.37
N LEU A 285 2.00 17.86 -5.25
CA LEU A 285 0.65 17.31 -5.13
C LEU A 285 -0.32 18.02 -6.07
N LEU A 286 -1.02 17.23 -6.89
CA LEU A 286 -2.09 17.69 -7.77
C LEU A 286 -3.46 17.66 -7.06
N PRO A 287 -4.46 18.39 -7.59
CA PRO A 287 -5.79 18.48 -6.97
C PRO A 287 -6.53 17.16 -6.77
N ASP A 288 -6.25 16.14 -7.58
CA ASP A 288 -6.83 14.80 -7.48
C ASP A 288 -6.16 13.89 -6.42
N GLY A 289 -5.15 14.41 -5.75
CA GLY A 289 -4.52 13.74 -4.61
C GLY A 289 -3.28 12.90 -4.95
N VAL A 290 -2.77 13.00 -6.18
CA VAL A 290 -1.59 12.25 -6.63
C VAL A 290 -0.44 13.22 -6.92
N PRO A 291 0.82 12.87 -6.61
CA PRO A 291 1.97 13.67 -6.99
C PRO A 291 2.11 13.77 -8.51
N SER A 292 2.50 14.93 -9.01
CA SER A 292 2.78 15.14 -10.43
C SER A 292 4.01 14.34 -10.87
N SER A 293 3.93 13.72 -12.04
CA SER A 293 5.05 13.02 -12.66
C SER A 293 4.88 12.97 -14.17
N ASN A 294 5.94 13.30 -14.87
CA ASN A 294 6.09 12.99 -16.31
C ASN A 294 7.24 11.99 -16.51
N GLU A 295 7.34 10.96 -15.73
CA GLU A 295 8.43 10.10 -15.28
C GLU A 295 9.19 10.73 -14.09
N HIS A 296 9.38 12.03 -14.08
CA HIS A 296 10.00 12.77 -12.98
C HIS A 296 9.00 13.74 -12.36
N LEU A 297 9.14 13.98 -11.07
CA LEU A 297 8.36 14.98 -10.35
C LEU A 297 8.44 16.34 -11.05
N ASP A 298 7.28 16.94 -11.37
CA ASP A 298 7.19 18.06 -12.32
C ASP A 298 6.44 19.28 -11.78
N GLY A 299 6.49 19.50 -10.49
CA GLY A 299 5.82 20.64 -9.87
C GLY A 299 4.33 20.41 -9.66
N ASN A 300 3.57 21.47 -9.40
CA ASN A 300 2.13 21.42 -9.14
C ASN A 300 1.34 22.37 -10.05
N ASP A 301 1.84 22.63 -11.26
CA ASP A 301 1.09 23.36 -12.26
C ASP A 301 -0.16 22.55 -12.66
N PRO A 302 -1.32 23.18 -12.77
CA PRO A 302 -2.57 22.49 -13.10
C PRO A 302 -2.58 21.77 -14.45
N LEU A 303 -1.59 21.99 -15.31
CA LEU A 303 -1.44 21.32 -16.61
C LEU A 303 -0.45 20.14 -16.55
N THR A 304 0.26 19.95 -15.44
CA THR A 304 1.12 18.77 -15.29
C THR A 304 0.28 17.50 -15.20
N SER A 305 0.90 16.39 -15.55
CA SER A 305 0.33 15.06 -15.46
C SER A 305 0.89 14.30 -14.25
N HIS A 306 0.26 13.20 -13.92
CA HIS A 306 0.82 12.15 -13.08
C HIS A 306 0.79 10.82 -13.83
N GLU A 307 1.63 9.89 -13.42
CA GLU A 307 1.58 8.51 -13.86
C GLU A 307 0.49 7.72 -13.11
N THR A 308 -0.11 6.73 -13.78
CA THR A 308 -1.01 5.79 -13.11
C THR A 308 -0.28 4.98 -12.02
N CYS A 309 1.02 4.75 -12.16
CA CYS A 309 1.84 4.13 -11.12
C CYS A 309 1.84 4.93 -9.81
N ASP A 310 1.90 6.26 -9.89
CA ASP A 310 1.94 7.11 -8.70
C ASP A 310 0.67 6.96 -7.86
N ILE A 311 -0.50 6.70 -8.48
CA ILE A 311 -1.74 6.42 -7.74
C ILE A 311 -1.54 5.22 -6.80
N THR A 312 -0.96 4.14 -7.32
CA THR A 312 -0.78 2.91 -6.57
C THR A 312 0.34 3.02 -5.54
N ASP A 313 1.50 3.47 -5.96
CA ASP A 313 2.71 3.37 -5.14
C ASP A 313 2.76 4.48 -4.06
N TYR A 314 2.18 5.65 -4.33
CA TYR A 314 1.97 6.68 -3.32
C TYR A 314 0.98 6.21 -2.25
N THR A 315 -0.19 5.71 -2.65
CA THR A 315 -1.20 5.25 -1.69
C THR A 315 -0.76 4.02 -0.91
N TRP A 316 0.04 3.13 -1.52
CA TRP A 316 0.67 2.02 -0.81
C TRP A 316 1.61 2.51 0.30
N SER A 317 2.43 3.49 -0.01
CA SER A 317 3.34 4.10 0.96
C SER A 317 2.60 4.82 2.09
N LEU A 318 1.56 5.60 1.75
CA LEU A 318 0.71 6.26 2.77
C LEU A 318 0.02 5.26 3.70
N GLY A 319 -0.25 4.04 3.25
CA GLY A 319 -0.75 2.96 4.11
C GLY A 319 0.21 2.65 5.28
N TYR A 320 1.52 2.64 5.04
CA TYR A 320 2.51 2.48 6.11
C TYR A 320 2.58 3.70 7.05
N TYR A 321 2.38 4.90 6.51
CA TYR A 321 2.27 6.12 7.33
C TYR A 321 1.06 6.03 8.26
N LEU A 322 -0.09 5.66 7.72
CA LEU A 322 -1.32 5.45 8.47
C LEU A 322 -1.13 4.41 9.59
N MET A 323 -0.61 3.23 9.24
CA MET A 323 -0.43 2.15 10.22
C MET A 323 0.58 2.52 11.31
N THR A 324 1.63 3.27 10.97
CA THR A 324 2.67 3.62 11.93
C THR A 324 2.24 4.75 12.84
N THR A 325 1.65 5.80 12.31
CA THR A 325 1.32 7.02 13.09
C THR A 325 -0.10 7.03 13.65
N GLY A 326 -1.02 6.31 13.03
CA GLY A 326 -2.46 6.39 13.32
C GLY A 326 -3.09 7.71 12.90
N ASP A 327 -2.45 8.54 12.06
CA ASP A 327 -2.98 9.83 11.66
C ASP A 327 -3.97 9.69 10.49
N ALA A 328 -5.21 10.09 10.72
CA ALA A 328 -6.33 10.03 9.76
C ALA A 328 -6.04 10.78 8.45
N VAL A 329 -5.14 11.75 8.45
CA VAL A 329 -4.79 12.54 7.26
C VAL A 329 -4.25 11.66 6.13
N TYR A 330 -3.57 10.57 6.46
CA TYR A 330 -3.05 9.63 5.46
C TYR A 330 -4.16 8.78 4.83
N ALA A 331 -5.17 8.37 5.61
CA ALA A 331 -6.34 7.70 5.06
C ALA A 331 -7.17 8.64 4.16
N ASP A 332 -7.32 9.91 4.55
CA ASP A 332 -7.96 10.93 3.70
C ASP A 332 -7.22 11.14 2.37
N ALA A 333 -5.89 11.15 2.40
CA ALA A 333 -5.06 11.27 1.20
C ALA A 333 -5.18 10.04 0.29
N ILE A 334 -5.20 8.83 0.87
CA ILE A 334 -5.41 7.58 0.13
C ILE A 334 -6.78 7.60 -0.56
N GLU A 335 -7.86 7.90 0.17
CA GLU A 335 -9.21 7.96 -0.40
C GLU A 335 -9.30 9.00 -1.52
N LYS A 336 -8.68 10.17 -1.33
CA LYS A 336 -8.66 11.21 -2.34
C LYS A 336 -8.00 10.75 -3.63
N ALA A 337 -6.85 10.11 -3.56
CA ALA A 337 -6.14 9.61 -4.73
C ALA A 337 -6.91 8.46 -5.42
N VAL A 338 -7.33 7.46 -4.62
CA VAL A 338 -8.01 6.26 -5.14
C VAL A 338 -9.37 6.59 -5.74
N PHE A 339 -10.13 7.52 -5.17
CA PHE A 339 -11.50 7.83 -5.64
C PHE A 339 -11.54 8.89 -6.74
N ASN A 340 -10.47 9.64 -6.97
CA ASN A 340 -10.42 10.65 -8.03
C ASN A 340 -9.49 10.20 -9.17
N ALA A 341 -8.19 10.11 -8.93
CA ALA A 341 -7.23 9.75 -9.96
C ALA A 341 -7.42 8.29 -10.45
N GLY A 342 -7.70 7.36 -9.55
CA GLY A 342 -7.88 5.94 -9.89
C GLY A 342 -8.92 5.69 -10.98
N PRO A 343 -10.20 6.08 -10.80
CA PRO A 343 -11.23 5.93 -11.85
C PRO A 343 -10.94 6.75 -13.10
N GLY A 344 -10.22 7.87 -12.97
CA GLY A 344 -9.80 8.69 -14.09
C GLY A 344 -8.75 8.02 -14.98
N ALA A 345 -7.92 7.16 -14.42
CA ALA A 345 -6.86 6.48 -15.14
C ALA A 345 -7.35 5.31 -16.02
N VAL A 346 -8.57 4.81 -15.82
CA VAL A 346 -9.11 3.63 -16.51
C VAL A 346 -10.44 3.91 -17.17
N THR A 347 -10.78 3.15 -18.22
CA THR A 347 -12.15 3.14 -18.75
C THR A 347 -13.11 2.46 -17.77
N LYS A 348 -14.39 2.84 -17.80
CA LYS A 348 -15.42 2.31 -16.90
C LYS A 348 -15.49 0.78 -16.87
N ASP A 349 -15.22 0.12 -18.00
CA ASP A 349 -15.22 -1.34 -18.14
C ASP A 349 -13.85 -1.98 -17.85
N PHE A 350 -12.87 -1.17 -17.38
CA PHE A 350 -11.52 -1.58 -17.07
C PHE A 350 -10.78 -2.27 -18.23
N LYS A 351 -11.06 -1.87 -19.47
CA LYS A 351 -10.44 -2.44 -20.68
C LYS A 351 -9.31 -1.61 -21.28
N ALA A 352 -9.11 -0.42 -20.76
CA ALA A 352 -8.04 0.47 -21.17
C ALA A 352 -7.64 1.40 -20.03
N LEU A 353 -6.39 1.84 -20.06
CA LEU A 353 -5.79 2.77 -19.11
C LEU A 353 -5.10 3.92 -19.84
N GLN A 354 -4.92 5.03 -19.14
CA GLN A 354 -3.92 6.05 -19.50
C GLN A 354 -2.61 5.73 -18.79
N TYR A 355 -1.48 6.02 -19.43
CA TYR A 355 -0.19 6.01 -18.74
C TYR A 355 -0.04 7.30 -17.92
N PHE A 356 -0.22 8.44 -18.57
CA PHE A 356 -0.31 9.75 -17.95
C PHE A 356 -1.74 10.28 -17.98
N SER A 357 -2.17 10.86 -16.87
CA SER A 357 -3.42 11.63 -16.78
C SER A 357 -3.17 12.99 -16.15
N SER A 358 -4.06 13.94 -16.43
CA SER A 358 -4.00 15.28 -15.85
C SER A 358 -5.40 15.71 -15.41
N VAL A 359 -5.49 16.39 -14.28
CA VAL A 359 -6.75 16.90 -13.73
C VAL A 359 -7.49 17.86 -14.67
N ASN A 360 -6.78 18.53 -15.56
CA ASN A 360 -7.32 19.45 -16.55
C ASN A 360 -7.31 18.89 -17.98
N GLN A 361 -7.11 17.61 -18.14
CA GLN A 361 -7.15 16.95 -19.44
C GLN A 361 -8.58 16.95 -20.00
N PHE A 362 -8.83 17.71 -21.07
CA PHE A 362 -10.14 17.78 -21.69
C PHE A 362 -10.34 16.77 -22.83
N ILE A 363 -9.28 16.14 -23.29
CA ILE A 363 -9.29 15.11 -24.33
C ILE A 363 -8.21 14.06 -24.09
N ALA A 364 -8.61 12.79 -24.10
CA ALA A 364 -7.71 11.66 -23.90
C ALA A 364 -7.31 11.04 -25.25
N THR A 365 -6.39 11.69 -25.95
CA THR A 365 -5.89 11.26 -27.26
C THR A 365 -4.38 11.38 -27.33
N GLY A 366 -3.78 10.80 -28.40
CA GLY A 366 -2.36 10.98 -28.70
C GLY A 366 -1.93 12.42 -29.00
N ASP A 367 -2.90 13.29 -29.26
CA ASP A 367 -2.67 14.72 -29.49
C ASP A 367 -2.77 15.56 -28.21
N SER A 368 -3.01 14.95 -27.06
CA SER A 368 -3.02 15.65 -25.77
C SER A 368 -1.59 16.06 -25.41
N ASP A 369 -1.37 17.36 -25.23
CA ASP A 369 -0.06 17.96 -25.06
C ASP A 369 0.30 18.32 -23.61
N HIS A 370 -0.41 17.73 -22.64
CA HIS A 370 -0.18 18.06 -21.22
C HIS A 370 1.12 17.50 -20.67
N ASN A 371 1.66 16.47 -21.32
CA ASN A 371 2.93 15.86 -20.93
C ASN A 371 4.01 16.12 -21.98
N GLU A 372 4.93 17.02 -21.69
CA GLU A 372 6.00 17.37 -22.62
C GLU A 372 7.02 16.26 -22.81
N PHE A 373 7.24 15.40 -21.82
CA PHE A 373 8.19 14.29 -21.89
C PHE A 373 7.84 13.30 -23.00
N LYS A 374 6.53 13.02 -23.17
CA LYS A 374 6.00 12.10 -24.19
C LYS A 374 5.09 12.79 -25.20
N LYS A 375 5.34 14.07 -25.45
CA LYS A 375 4.57 14.88 -26.40
C LYS A 375 4.43 14.18 -27.75
N GLY A 376 3.21 14.11 -28.26
CA GLY A 376 2.88 13.42 -29.50
C GLY A 376 2.82 11.90 -29.40
N SER A 377 3.06 11.31 -28.22
CA SER A 377 2.84 9.88 -27.95
C SER A 377 1.37 9.59 -27.64
N THR A 378 1.03 8.32 -27.55
CA THR A 378 -0.33 7.89 -27.18
C THR A 378 -0.50 7.65 -25.68
N TRP A 379 0.44 8.04 -24.84
CA TRP A 379 0.45 7.72 -23.41
C TRP A 379 -0.66 8.42 -22.62
N MET A 380 -1.15 9.55 -23.09
CA MET A 380 -2.33 10.21 -22.52
C MET A 380 -3.65 9.73 -23.14
N ALA A 381 -3.65 8.74 -24.02
CA ALA A 381 -4.84 8.11 -24.55
C ALA A 381 -5.17 6.84 -23.78
N TYR A 382 -6.46 6.47 -23.72
CA TYR A 382 -6.85 5.17 -23.17
C TYR A 382 -6.47 4.05 -24.14
N ARG A 383 -5.67 3.11 -23.67
CA ARG A 383 -5.19 1.94 -24.43
C ARG A 383 -5.21 0.70 -23.55
N PRO A 384 -5.40 -0.50 -24.11
CA PRO A 384 -5.36 -1.75 -23.34
C PRO A 384 -3.98 -2.04 -22.73
N THR A 385 -2.93 -1.56 -23.38
CA THR A 385 -1.54 -1.71 -22.93
C THR A 385 -0.69 -0.58 -23.52
N HIS A 386 0.38 -0.25 -22.85
CA HIS A 386 1.39 0.71 -23.29
C HIS A 386 2.74 0.04 -23.53
N GLU A 387 2.72 -1.19 -23.99
CA GLU A 387 3.92 -2.00 -24.32
C GLU A 387 4.83 -2.22 -23.10
N THR A 388 5.95 -1.52 -23.00
CA THR A 388 6.98 -1.77 -21.98
C THR A 388 6.85 -0.89 -20.75
N GLU A 389 5.78 -0.15 -20.60
CA GLU A 389 5.64 0.85 -19.53
C GLU A 389 5.00 0.27 -18.27
N CYS A 390 5.51 0.70 -17.11
CA CYS A 390 5.16 0.20 -15.77
C CYS A 390 3.66 0.29 -15.44
N CYS A 391 2.96 1.33 -15.89
CA CYS A 391 1.56 1.57 -15.56
C CYS A 391 0.62 0.46 -16.03
N ALA A 392 0.94 -0.21 -17.15
CA ALA A 392 0.13 -1.33 -17.65
C ALA A 392 0.11 -2.52 -16.67
N GLY A 393 1.18 -2.75 -15.92
CA GLY A 393 1.21 -3.72 -14.83
C GLY A 393 0.64 -3.19 -13.53
N ASN A 394 0.94 -1.94 -13.21
CA ASN A 394 0.65 -1.36 -11.89
C ASN A 394 -0.83 -1.00 -11.69
N VAL A 395 -1.56 -0.69 -12.77
CA VAL A 395 -2.98 -0.31 -12.72
C VAL A 395 -3.89 -1.35 -12.05
N HIS A 396 -3.47 -2.60 -12.03
CA HIS A 396 -4.24 -3.71 -11.44
C HIS A 396 -4.29 -3.67 -9.90
N ARG A 397 -3.47 -2.83 -9.25
CA ARG A 397 -3.21 -2.87 -7.81
C ARG A 397 -4.00 -1.85 -6.99
N PHE A 398 -4.27 -0.63 -7.51
CA PHE A 398 -4.72 0.48 -6.67
C PHE A 398 -6.02 0.21 -5.90
N MET A 399 -7.05 -0.36 -6.55
CA MET A 399 -8.30 -0.65 -5.86
C MET A 399 -8.21 -1.90 -4.97
N PRO A 400 -7.62 -3.03 -5.40
CA PRO A 400 -7.39 -4.15 -4.49
C PRO A 400 -6.54 -3.79 -3.27
N ASN A 401 -5.49 -2.97 -3.41
CA ASN A 401 -4.68 -2.48 -2.29
C ASN A 401 -5.50 -1.61 -1.33
N TYR A 402 -6.35 -0.73 -1.86
CA TYR A 402 -7.27 0.07 -1.05
C TYR A 402 -8.18 -0.82 -0.20
N VAL A 403 -8.85 -1.79 -0.84
CA VAL A 403 -9.83 -2.64 -0.17
C VAL A 403 -9.16 -3.55 0.87
N SER A 404 -7.97 -4.07 0.60
CA SER A 404 -7.23 -4.90 1.55
C SER A 404 -6.82 -4.16 2.83
N ARG A 405 -6.78 -2.82 2.79
CA ARG A 405 -6.37 -1.96 3.92
C ARG A 405 -7.49 -1.10 4.49
N MET A 406 -8.75 -1.33 4.07
CA MET A 406 -9.90 -0.62 4.66
C MET A 406 -10.07 -0.93 6.14
N TRP A 407 -9.79 -2.17 6.50
CA TRP A 407 -9.88 -2.69 7.85
C TRP A 407 -8.49 -3.04 8.38
N LEU A 408 -8.15 -2.50 9.53
CA LEU A 408 -6.88 -2.71 10.19
C LEU A 408 -7.09 -3.33 11.57
N GLU A 409 -6.04 -3.87 12.14
CA GLU A 409 -5.99 -4.30 13.53
C GLU A 409 -5.29 -3.25 14.38
N GLY A 410 -5.86 -2.95 15.56
CA GLY A 410 -5.30 -1.95 16.45
C GLY A 410 -4.21 -2.47 17.36
N GLU A 411 -3.60 -1.57 18.11
CA GLU A 411 -2.52 -1.87 19.07
C GLU A 411 -2.99 -2.77 20.22
N THR A 412 -4.27 -2.69 20.56
CA THR A 412 -4.88 -3.56 21.59
C THR A 412 -5.30 -4.88 20.98
N GLU A 413 -4.94 -6.00 21.63
CA GLU A 413 -5.31 -7.34 21.17
C GLU A 413 -6.85 -7.46 21.01
N GLY A 414 -7.31 -7.79 19.80
CA GLY A 414 -8.73 -7.89 19.44
C GLY A 414 -9.40 -6.57 19.07
N GLU A 415 -8.65 -5.50 18.90
CA GLU A 415 -9.15 -4.22 18.39
C GLU A 415 -9.33 -4.26 16.88
N LEU A 416 -10.54 -3.93 16.40
CA LEU A 416 -10.85 -3.78 14.99
C LEU A 416 -10.94 -2.30 14.61
N VAL A 417 -10.27 -1.91 13.52
CA VAL A 417 -10.17 -0.53 13.07
C VAL A 417 -10.78 -0.36 11.68
N ALA A 418 -11.84 0.44 11.57
CA ALA A 418 -12.38 0.92 10.30
C ALA A 418 -11.60 2.17 9.87
N ALA A 419 -10.53 1.99 9.11
CA ALA A 419 -9.57 3.03 8.76
C ALA A 419 -9.96 3.82 7.51
N MET A 420 -10.53 3.14 6.51
CA MET A 420 -11.00 3.73 5.25
C MET A 420 -12.39 3.20 4.93
N TYR A 421 -13.19 3.98 4.20
CA TYR A 421 -14.61 3.71 4.10
C TYR A 421 -15.08 3.28 2.71
N GLY A 422 -16.04 2.36 2.73
CA GLY A 422 -16.76 1.90 1.55
C GLY A 422 -17.53 0.62 1.84
N PRO A 423 -18.56 0.30 1.07
CA PRO A 423 -19.39 -0.85 1.33
C PRO A 423 -18.55 -2.14 1.33
N SER A 424 -18.48 -2.77 2.50
CA SER A 424 -17.64 -3.94 2.75
C SER A 424 -18.15 -4.75 3.94
N GLU A 425 -17.55 -5.90 4.13
CA GLU A 425 -17.75 -6.76 5.30
C GLU A 425 -16.40 -7.30 5.74
N VAL A 426 -16.15 -7.32 7.04
CA VAL A 426 -14.93 -7.91 7.60
C VAL A 426 -15.30 -9.00 8.60
N ARG A 427 -14.58 -10.12 8.54
CA ARG A 427 -14.59 -11.17 9.52
C ARG A 427 -13.42 -10.95 10.48
N HIS A 428 -13.70 -10.78 11.76
CA HIS A 428 -12.70 -10.50 12.79
C HIS A 428 -12.73 -11.57 13.87
N GLU A 429 -11.60 -12.23 14.09
CA GLU A 429 -11.46 -13.24 15.14
C GLU A 429 -10.89 -12.61 16.41
N LEU A 430 -11.65 -12.70 17.49
CA LEU A 430 -11.25 -12.20 18.79
C LEU A 430 -10.29 -13.17 19.51
N PRO A 431 -9.49 -12.70 20.48
CA PRO A 431 -8.51 -13.54 21.20
C PRO A 431 -9.09 -14.78 21.90
N ASP A 432 -10.37 -14.79 22.17
CA ASP A 432 -11.08 -15.93 22.77
C ASP A 432 -11.63 -16.93 21.74
N GLY A 433 -11.35 -16.72 20.45
CA GLY A 433 -11.82 -17.52 19.32
C GLY A 433 -13.26 -17.21 18.89
N ASN A 434 -13.92 -16.20 19.50
CA ASN A 434 -15.21 -15.73 19.02
C ASN A 434 -15.01 -14.91 17.72
N VAL A 435 -15.88 -15.15 16.75
CA VAL A 435 -15.82 -14.45 15.46
C VAL A 435 -16.90 -13.39 15.42
N VAL A 436 -16.50 -12.18 15.03
CA VAL A 436 -17.39 -11.05 14.79
C VAL A 436 -17.33 -10.72 13.30
N THR A 437 -18.50 -10.61 12.68
CA THR A 437 -18.61 -10.05 11.32
C THR A 437 -19.13 -8.64 11.45
N VAL A 438 -18.46 -7.67 10.84
CA VAL A 438 -18.89 -6.28 10.79
C VAL A 438 -19.17 -5.92 9.32
N THR A 439 -20.44 -5.59 9.04
CA THR A 439 -20.84 -5.12 7.72
C THR A 439 -20.86 -3.60 7.73
N GLU A 440 -20.07 -2.98 6.86
CA GLU A 440 -20.10 -1.54 6.58
C GLU A 440 -21.14 -1.27 5.48
N ASP A 441 -22.34 -0.96 5.90
CA ASP A 441 -23.49 -0.64 5.03
C ASP A 441 -23.50 0.86 4.75
N THR A 442 -22.99 1.25 3.61
CA THR A 442 -22.83 2.65 3.21
C THR A 442 -22.81 2.80 1.69
N ALA A 443 -23.11 4.03 1.22
CA ALA A 443 -22.82 4.48 -0.13
C ALA A 443 -21.68 5.52 -0.15
N TYR A 444 -20.87 5.62 0.89
CA TYR A 444 -19.70 6.52 0.93
C TYR A 444 -18.81 6.30 -0.30
N PRO A 445 -18.25 7.32 -0.95
CA PRO A 445 -18.33 8.75 -0.62
C PRO A 445 -19.58 9.48 -1.16
N PHE A 446 -20.56 8.78 -1.69
CA PHE A 446 -21.79 9.37 -2.26
C PHE A 446 -22.90 9.61 -1.21
N SER A 447 -22.68 9.18 0.03
CA SER A 447 -23.53 9.41 1.20
C SER A 447 -22.64 9.69 2.41
N ASN A 448 -23.17 10.48 3.33
CA ASN A 448 -22.49 10.85 4.57
C ASN A 448 -22.80 9.91 5.75
N GLU A 449 -23.62 8.89 5.55
CA GLU A 449 -23.97 7.91 6.59
C GLU A 449 -23.22 6.59 6.37
N ILE A 450 -22.55 6.12 7.43
CA ILE A 450 -21.83 4.87 7.47
C ILE A 450 -22.38 4.04 8.64
N ARG A 451 -22.91 2.85 8.35
CA ARG A 451 -23.52 1.97 9.34
C ARG A 451 -22.66 0.71 9.50
N PHE A 452 -22.15 0.50 10.70
CA PHE A 452 -21.45 -0.72 11.06
C PHE A 452 -22.44 -1.65 11.76
N VAL A 453 -22.79 -2.74 11.12
CA VAL A 453 -23.71 -3.77 11.63
C VAL A 453 -22.91 -4.95 12.14
N PHE A 454 -23.04 -5.23 13.43
CA PHE A 454 -22.29 -6.30 14.09
C PHE A 454 -23.10 -7.61 14.10
N SER A 455 -22.49 -8.71 13.66
CA SER A 455 -23.06 -10.04 13.67
C SER A 455 -22.13 -11.01 14.39
N MET A 456 -22.68 -11.80 15.33
CA MET A 456 -21.88 -12.72 16.14
C MET A 456 -22.74 -13.75 16.86
N ASP A 457 -22.22 -14.96 17.05
CA ASP A 457 -22.91 -16.00 17.79
C ASP A 457 -23.00 -15.70 19.31
N LYS A 458 -21.97 -15.09 19.86
CA LYS A 458 -21.86 -14.75 21.29
C LYS A 458 -21.48 -13.30 21.45
N SER A 459 -22.16 -12.60 22.38
CA SER A 459 -21.80 -11.22 22.70
C SER A 459 -20.35 -11.14 23.18
N ALA A 460 -19.60 -10.19 22.63
CA ALA A 460 -18.19 -9.98 22.94
C ALA A 460 -17.91 -8.54 23.35
N ARG A 461 -16.90 -8.35 24.21
CA ARG A 461 -16.38 -7.02 24.54
C ARG A 461 -15.05 -6.84 23.83
N PHE A 462 -14.96 -5.84 22.97
CA PHE A 462 -13.75 -5.48 22.26
C PHE A 462 -13.77 -3.99 21.89
N PRO A 463 -12.60 -3.37 21.62
CA PRO A 463 -12.50 -2.03 21.09
C PRO A 463 -12.85 -2.06 19.60
N PHE A 464 -13.73 -1.17 19.18
CA PHE A 464 -14.01 -0.87 17.79
C PHE A 464 -13.62 0.58 17.52
N THR A 465 -12.61 0.77 16.69
CA THR A 465 -12.04 2.06 16.34
C THR A 465 -12.43 2.43 14.93
N PHE A 466 -12.76 3.69 14.70
CA PHE A 466 -13.15 4.21 13.39
C PHE A 466 -12.61 5.63 13.21
N ARG A 467 -12.39 5.98 11.97
CA ARG A 467 -11.84 7.29 11.57
C ARG A 467 -12.93 8.36 11.55
N VAL A 468 -12.59 9.56 12.02
CA VAL A 468 -13.29 10.79 11.69
C VAL A 468 -12.41 11.57 10.72
N PRO A 469 -12.79 11.70 9.43
CA PRO A 469 -11.95 12.33 8.43
C PRO A 469 -11.56 13.77 8.82
N SER A 470 -10.37 14.21 8.48
CA SER A 470 -9.85 15.53 8.85
C SER A 470 -10.64 16.71 8.22
N TRP A 471 -11.34 16.44 7.11
CA TRP A 471 -12.23 17.39 6.45
C TRP A 471 -13.61 17.49 7.10
N CYS A 472 -13.98 16.55 7.98
CA CYS A 472 -15.26 16.53 8.66
C CYS A 472 -15.29 17.56 9.80
N GLY A 473 -16.16 18.56 9.72
CA GLY A 473 -16.26 19.60 10.73
C GLY A 473 -16.98 19.15 12.01
N ASP A 474 -17.93 18.23 11.86
CA ASP A 474 -18.71 17.62 12.95
C ASP A 474 -19.09 16.18 12.58
N ALA A 475 -19.05 15.28 13.53
CA ALA A 475 -19.42 13.89 13.34
C ALA A 475 -20.40 13.47 14.43
N GLU A 476 -21.49 12.82 14.02
CA GLU A 476 -22.50 12.28 14.92
C GLU A 476 -22.38 10.76 14.97
N ILE A 477 -22.33 10.17 16.17
CA ILE A 477 -22.46 8.73 16.36
C ILE A 477 -23.80 8.40 17.02
N ARG A 478 -24.41 7.31 16.53
CA ARG A 478 -25.56 6.69 17.16
C ARG A 478 -25.27 5.21 17.35
N ILE A 479 -25.57 4.70 18.55
CA ILE A 479 -25.52 3.25 18.83
C ILE A 479 -26.96 2.77 19.04
N ASN A 480 -27.43 1.88 18.17
CA ASN A 480 -28.82 1.42 18.16
C ASN A 480 -29.83 2.57 18.14
N GLY A 481 -29.53 3.62 17.38
CA GLY A 481 -30.37 4.81 17.24
C GLY A 481 -30.26 5.82 18.38
N SER A 482 -29.52 5.55 19.44
CA SER A 482 -29.27 6.50 20.54
C SER A 482 -27.96 7.24 20.33
N GLY A 483 -27.97 8.57 20.49
CA GLY A 483 -26.78 9.40 20.38
C GLY A 483 -25.68 8.93 21.32
N TYR A 484 -24.44 8.99 20.85
CA TYR A 484 -23.23 8.67 21.58
C TYR A 484 -22.19 9.75 21.29
N ASP A 485 -21.54 10.27 22.34
CA ASP A 485 -20.55 11.33 22.16
C ASP A 485 -19.32 10.81 21.42
N VAL A 486 -18.97 11.47 20.32
CA VAL A 486 -17.76 11.21 19.56
C VAL A 486 -16.64 12.07 20.12
N ILE A 487 -15.55 11.45 20.49
CA ILE A 487 -14.34 12.16 20.92
C ILE A 487 -13.18 11.58 20.12
N PRO A 488 -12.89 12.12 18.92
CA PRO A 488 -11.69 11.73 18.20
C PRO A 488 -10.45 12.08 19.03
N ASP A 489 -9.46 11.23 18.98
CA ASP A 489 -8.14 11.54 19.50
C ASP A 489 -7.44 12.63 18.65
N GLU A 490 -6.20 12.95 18.99
CA GLU A 490 -5.41 13.96 18.27
C GLU A 490 -5.11 13.57 16.81
N ASN A 491 -5.22 12.29 16.49
CA ASN A 491 -4.97 11.69 15.18
C ASN A 491 -6.25 11.47 14.36
N GLY A 492 -7.43 11.79 14.89
CA GLY A 492 -8.70 11.71 14.18
C GLY A 492 -9.39 10.35 14.25
N PHE A 493 -9.01 9.47 15.19
CA PHE A 493 -9.70 8.22 15.44
C PHE A 493 -10.54 8.25 16.73
N SER A 494 -11.63 7.52 16.73
CA SER A 494 -12.49 7.34 17.90
C SER A 494 -12.68 5.87 18.19
N THR A 495 -12.54 5.48 19.46
CA THR A 495 -12.71 4.09 19.90
C THR A 495 -13.93 3.95 20.79
N VAL A 496 -14.77 2.97 20.48
CA VAL A 496 -15.91 2.56 21.31
C VAL A 496 -15.64 1.17 21.87
N GLU A 497 -15.20 1.09 23.10
CA GLU A 497 -15.02 -0.18 23.81
C GLU A 497 -16.28 -0.52 24.59
N ARG A 498 -16.98 -1.55 24.15
CA ARG A 498 -18.21 -2.02 24.81
C ARG A 498 -18.43 -3.52 24.56
N ARG A 499 -19.45 -4.05 25.24
CA ARG A 499 -19.96 -5.38 24.88
C ARG A 499 -20.95 -5.25 23.73
N TYR A 500 -20.56 -5.74 22.56
CA TYR A 500 -21.41 -5.83 21.38
C TYR A 500 -22.23 -7.11 21.40
N ARG A 501 -23.38 -7.06 20.74
CA ARG A 501 -24.33 -8.17 20.57
C ARG A 501 -24.69 -8.30 19.11
N ASP A 502 -25.15 -9.48 18.72
CA ASP A 502 -25.71 -9.70 17.40
C ASP A 502 -26.82 -8.70 17.09
N GLY A 503 -26.73 -8.07 15.92
CA GLY A 503 -27.65 -7.03 15.46
C GLY A 503 -27.39 -5.62 16.03
N ASP A 504 -26.37 -5.39 16.86
CA ASP A 504 -25.98 -4.02 17.25
C ASP A 504 -25.56 -3.22 16.00
N VAL A 505 -25.92 -1.94 15.97
CA VAL A 505 -25.56 -1.01 14.87
C VAL A 505 -24.90 0.23 15.45
N LEU A 506 -23.69 0.52 14.97
CA LEU A 506 -23.07 1.84 15.16
C LEU A 506 -23.24 2.62 13.85
N THR A 507 -23.82 3.80 13.93
CA THR A 507 -23.99 4.69 12.78
C THR A 507 -23.13 5.93 12.97
N LEU A 508 -22.25 6.18 12.02
CA LEU A 508 -21.44 7.39 11.91
C LEU A 508 -22.06 8.29 10.82
N VAL A 509 -22.34 9.53 11.15
CA VAL A 509 -22.81 10.55 10.20
C VAL A 509 -21.77 11.66 10.14
N LEU A 510 -21.24 11.89 8.95
CA LEU A 510 -20.19 12.88 8.69
C LEU A 510 -20.82 14.18 8.15
N ASP A 511 -20.37 15.32 8.65
CA ASP A 511 -20.70 16.62 8.03
C ASP A 511 -19.82 16.80 6.79
N MET A 512 -20.37 16.40 5.64
CA MET A 512 -19.70 16.50 4.34
C MET A 512 -19.89 17.90 3.76
N PRO A 513 -18.81 18.58 3.28
CA PRO A 513 -18.86 19.93 2.73
C PRO A 513 -19.64 20.04 1.42
#